data_a7d3093dafcc2610e456da3ad60aedbe
#
_entry.id   a7d3093dafcc2610e456da3ad60aedbe
#
_cell.length_a   1.000
_cell.length_b   1.000
_cell.length_c   1.000
_cell.angle_alpha   90.00
_cell.angle_beta   90.00
_cell.angle_gamma   90.00
#
_symmetry.space_group_name_H-M   'P 1'
#
loop_
_entity.id
_entity.type
_entity.pdbx_description
1 polymer ?
#
loop_
_entity_poly.entity_id
_entity_poly.type
_entity_poly.pdbx_seq_one_letter_code
_entity_poly.pdbx_strand_id
1 'polypeptide(L)'
;MTPSPIQRRAALEQLGLAIAAASLASNSAASLQANETVSQQSAPRHLLSSSLFGYSNLSDILPIAKRLGIQAIDVWPKVHGNQREQLTEMGEAKFAELLASHECKLECLTQYPLGPFGLGEEMRLAKRLGCGTIVTGSGGPKGLTGEELKQSLRQWAEKMKPHLELAQQCDVTIAIENHANSLLDSPDSIRWFQDFRPSERLAIAFAPYHLPQDEAMLSALIGDVLPSIEVFYAWQHGKGCMQAQPKEDEQLQLPGRGNLDFAPLLAQLKKGAYRRWTEVFMHPFPRGVPIAERLDQVSELLAASKAYVDQTWNSASTN
;
A
#
# COMPACT_ATOMS: atom_id res chain seq x y z
N MET A 1 -31.18 -61.23 -23.31
CA MET A 1 -30.90 -62.00 -22.08
C MET A 1 -30.69 -60.98 -20.92
N THR A 2 -31.62 -61.02 -19.95
CA THR A 2 -31.49 -60.13 -18.77
C THR A 2 -30.53 -60.75 -17.75
N PRO A 3 -29.61 -60.02 -17.16
CA PRO A 3 -28.63 -60.56 -16.20
C PRO A 3 -29.31 -61.04 -14.92
N SER A 4 -28.73 -62.09 -14.32
CA SER A 4 -29.26 -62.73 -13.11
C SER A 4 -29.19 -61.85 -11.89
N PRO A 5 -30.00 -62.06 -10.82
CA PRO A 5 -29.99 -61.30 -9.60
C PRO A 5 -28.59 -61.21 -8.91
N ILE A 6 -27.79 -62.26 -9.03
CA ILE A 6 -26.46 -62.36 -8.46
C ILE A 6 -25.50 -61.41 -9.19
N GLN A 7 -25.60 -61.28 -10.53
CA GLN A 7 -24.76 -60.37 -11.32
C GLN A 7 -25.09 -58.89 -11.06
N ARG A 8 -26.35 -58.56 -10.76
CA ARG A 8 -26.77 -57.20 -10.37
C ARG A 8 -26.23 -56.80 -8.99
N ARG A 9 -26.13 -57.73 -8.05
CA ARG A 9 -25.62 -57.45 -6.70
C ARG A 9 -24.14 -57.21 -6.70
N ALA A 10 -23.36 -57.99 -7.45
CA ALA A 10 -21.91 -57.77 -7.60
C ALA A 10 -21.57 -56.44 -8.30
N ALA A 11 -22.35 -56.01 -9.29
CA ALA A 11 -22.19 -54.72 -9.98
C ALA A 11 -22.49 -53.51 -9.05
N LEU A 12 -23.49 -53.65 -8.16
CA LEU A 12 -23.83 -52.60 -7.18
C LEU A 12 -22.79 -52.49 -6.08
N GLU A 13 -22.18 -53.59 -5.63
CA GLU A 13 -21.10 -53.59 -4.65
C GLU A 13 -19.80 -52.96 -5.22
N GLN A 14 -19.47 -53.24 -6.48
CA GLN A 14 -18.33 -52.60 -7.15
C GLN A 14 -18.55 -51.12 -7.40
N LEU A 15 -19.78 -50.69 -7.72
CA LEU A 15 -20.11 -49.26 -7.89
C LEU A 15 -20.07 -48.52 -6.55
N GLY A 16 -20.51 -49.12 -5.45
CA GLY A 16 -20.45 -48.55 -4.10
C GLY A 16 -19.00 -48.34 -3.61
N LEU A 17 -18.12 -49.30 -3.87
CA LEU A 17 -16.69 -49.20 -3.54
C LEU A 17 -15.95 -48.14 -4.37
N ALA A 18 -16.30 -47.98 -5.65
CA ALA A 18 -15.70 -46.94 -6.51
C ALA A 18 -16.13 -45.53 -6.09
N ILE A 19 -17.38 -45.33 -5.66
CA ILE A 19 -17.86 -44.02 -5.16
C ILE A 19 -17.23 -43.66 -3.81
N ALA A 20 -17.04 -44.64 -2.91
CA ALA A 20 -16.39 -44.42 -1.62
C ALA A 20 -14.88 -44.07 -1.78
N ALA A 21 -14.19 -44.72 -2.72
CA ALA A 21 -12.78 -44.42 -3.01
C ALA A 21 -12.61 -43.04 -3.66
N ALA A 22 -13.52 -42.64 -4.54
CA ALA A 22 -13.50 -41.31 -5.15
C ALA A 22 -13.81 -40.20 -4.15
N SER A 23 -14.69 -40.44 -3.18
CA SER A 23 -15.00 -39.46 -2.11
C SER A 23 -13.86 -39.28 -1.11
N LEU A 24 -13.11 -40.33 -0.81
CA LEU A 24 -11.94 -40.25 0.07
C LEU A 24 -10.74 -39.57 -0.63
N ALA A 25 -10.56 -39.81 -1.92
CA ALA A 25 -9.50 -39.17 -2.70
C ALA A 25 -9.78 -37.68 -2.92
N SER A 26 -11.05 -37.27 -3.16
CA SER A 26 -11.40 -35.85 -3.29
C SER A 26 -11.31 -35.07 -1.97
N ASN A 27 -11.64 -35.67 -0.83
CA ASN A 27 -11.49 -35.06 0.46
C ASN A 27 -10.02 -34.93 0.89
N SER A 28 -9.15 -35.90 0.52
CA SER A 28 -7.70 -35.79 0.78
C SER A 28 -7.02 -34.76 -0.10
N ALA A 29 -7.43 -34.63 -1.38
CA ALA A 29 -6.91 -33.60 -2.28
C ALA A 29 -7.38 -32.20 -1.89
N ALA A 30 -8.64 -32.04 -1.45
CA ALA A 30 -9.17 -30.77 -0.97
C ALA A 30 -8.53 -30.34 0.36
N SER A 31 -8.22 -31.29 1.27
CA SER A 31 -7.52 -30.98 2.52
C SER A 31 -6.04 -30.66 2.31
N LEU A 32 -5.37 -31.27 1.32
CA LEU A 32 -3.99 -30.93 0.94
C LEU A 32 -3.93 -29.55 0.25
N GLN A 33 -4.86 -29.24 -0.65
CA GLN A 33 -4.96 -27.91 -1.26
C GLN A 33 -5.37 -26.82 -0.26
N ALA A 34 -6.24 -27.11 0.71
CA ALA A 34 -6.59 -26.17 1.79
C ALA A 34 -5.40 -25.93 2.74
N ASN A 35 -4.55 -26.93 3.01
CA ASN A 35 -3.35 -26.75 3.81
C ASN A 35 -2.22 -26.03 3.04
N GLU A 36 -2.11 -26.18 1.71
CA GLU A 36 -1.13 -25.43 0.93
C GLU A 36 -1.54 -23.96 0.77
N THR A 37 -2.83 -23.63 0.75
CA THR A 37 -3.32 -22.24 0.68
C THR A 37 -3.21 -21.48 2.00
N VAL A 38 -3.09 -22.12 3.15
CA VAL A 38 -2.91 -21.47 4.46
C VAL A 38 -1.43 -21.18 4.77
N SER A 39 -0.48 -21.79 4.08
CA SER A 39 0.97 -21.71 4.41
C SER A 39 1.76 -20.64 3.62
N GLN A 40 1.19 -19.96 2.64
CA GLN A 40 1.83 -18.82 1.99
C GLN A 40 1.17 -17.51 2.42
N GLN A 41 1.52 -17.02 3.59
CA GLN A 41 1.34 -15.59 3.89
C GLN A 41 2.21 -14.82 2.89
N SER A 42 1.56 -14.32 1.83
CA SER A 42 2.23 -13.66 0.70
C SER A 42 3.13 -12.52 1.21
N ALA A 43 4.30 -12.38 0.59
CA ALA A 43 5.21 -11.26 0.81
C ALA A 43 4.51 -9.91 0.65
N PRO A 44 5.04 -8.82 1.22
CA PRO A 44 4.53 -7.47 1.00
C PRO A 44 4.41 -7.13 -0.49
N ARG A 45 3.34 -6.48 -0.88
CA ARG A 45 3.21 -5.94 -2.24
C ARG A 45 3.94 -4.61 -2.31
N HIS A 46 5.09 -4.59 -2.95
CA HIS A 46 5.91 -3.39 -3.02
C HIS A 46 5.40 -2.41 -4.08
N LEU A 47 5.37 -1.12 -3.71
CA LEU A 47 5.11 0.02 -4.55
C LEU A 47 6.39 0.87 -4.61
N LEU A 48 6.82 1.28 -5.79
CA LEU A 48 7.99 2.13 -5.96
C LEU A 48 7.58 3.60 -5.99
N SER A 49 8.03 4.37 -5.00
CA SER A 49 7.85 5.82 -5.02
C SER A 49 8.77 6.50 -6.01
N SER A 50 8.21 7.19 -6.99
CA SER A 50 9.02 7.96 -7.94
C SER A 50 9.66 9.21 -7.30
N SER A 51 9.12 9.70 -6.19
CA SER A 51 9.68 10.84 -5.46
C SER A 51 11.09 10.59 -4.92
N LEU A 52 11.47 9.32 -4.68
CA LEU A 52 12.80 8.94 -4.21
C LEU A 52 13.92 9.20 -5.24
N PHE A 53 13.52 9.44 -6.47
CA PHE A 53 14.40 9.74 -7.61
C PHE A 53 14.43 11.24 -7.97
N GLY A 54 13.76 12.09 -7.18
CA GLY A 54 13.65 13.51 -7.48
C GLY A 54 13.09 13.75 -8.88
N TYR A 55 13.75 14.60 -9.67
CA TYR A 55 13.33 14.93 -11.04
C TYR A 55 13.98 14.06 -12.12
N SER A 56 14.38 12.83 -11.77
CA SER A 56 14.89 11.88 -12.76
C SER A 56 13.80 11.45 -13.75
N ASN A 57 14.21 11.06 -14.97
CA ASN A 57 13.25 10.61 -15.98
C ASN A 57 12.66 9.24 -15.65
N LEU A 58 11.40 9.04 -15.99
CA LEU A 58 10.74 7.72 -15.87
C LEU A 58 11.52 6.61 -16.58
N SER A 59 12.12 6.91 -17.75
CA SER A 59 12.97 5.99 -18.49
C SER A 59 14.20 5.50 -17.73
N ASP A 60 14.67 6.25 -16.74
CA ASP A 60 15.82 5.92 -15.91
C ASP A 60 15.36 5.19 -14.62
N ILE A 61 14.15 5.50 -14.14
CA ILE A 61 13.55 4.91 -12.93
C ILE A 61 13.06 3.47 -13.19
N LEU A 62 12.36 3.23 -14.30
CA LEU A 62 11.69 1.96 -14.56
C LEU A 62 12.65 0.76 -14.72
N PRO A 63 13.86 0.89 -15.32
CA PRO A 63 14.86 -0.17 -15.27
C PRO A 63 15.29 -0.54 -13.83
N ILE A 64 15.27 0.41 -12.90
CA ILE A 64 15.55 0.16 -11.48
C ILE A 64 14.40 -0.63 -10.85
N ALA A 65 13.14 -0.22 -11.08
CA ALA A 65 11.96 -0.99 -10.63
C ALA A 65 12.06 -2.46 -11.06
N LYS A 66 12.35 -2.70 -12.34
CA LYS A 66 12.51 -4.06 -12.89
C LYS A 66 13.63 -4.85 -12.20
N ARG A 67 14.81 -4.24 -11.97
CA ARG A 67 15.91 -4.90 -11.24
C ARG A 67 15.56 -5.24 -9.79
N LEU A 68 14.75 -4.42 -9.14
CA LEU A 68 14.27 -4.65 -7.77
C LEU A 68 13.10 -5.66 -7.71
N GLY A 69 12.58 -6.12 -8.85
CA GLY A 69 11.40 -6.97 -8.93
C GLY A 69 10.11 -6.27 -8.48
N ILE A 70 10.07 -4.93 -8.57
CA ILE A 70 8.89 -4.12 -8.23
C ILE A 70 8.14 -3.82 -9.53
N GLN A 71 6.90 -4.26 -9.63
CA GLN A 71 6.05 -4.14 -10.81
C GLN A 71 4.97 -3.06 -10.69
N ALA A 72 5.04 -2.25 -9.65
CA ALA A 72 4.08 -1.20 -9.34
C ALA A 72 4.80 0.11 -9.03
N ILE A 73 4.33 1.24 -9.58
CA ILE A 73 4.90 2.56 -9.34
C ILE A 73 3.83 3.53 -8.82
N ASP A 74 4.23 4.36 -7.85
CA ASP A 74 3.56 5.59 -7.46
C ASP A 74 4.21 6.77 -8.17
N VAL A 75 3.41 7.52 -8.92
CA VAL A 75 3.86 8.66 -9.70
C VAL A 75 3.57 9.96 -8.96
N TRP A 76 4.65 10.69 -8.68
CA TRP A 76 4.62 11.93 -7.89
C TRP A 76 4.74 13.18 -8.75
N PRO A 77 4.03 14.27 -8.38
CA PRO A 77 4.18 15.58 -8.98
C PRO A 77 5.30 16.39 -8.29
N LYS A 78 5.61 17.57 -8.85
CA LYS A 78 6.38 18.60 -8.15
C LYS A 78 5.65 18.95 -6.83
N VAL A 79 6.39 19.25 -5.82
CA VAL A 79 7.83 19.56 -5.64
C VAL A 79 8.69 18.32 -5.31
N HIS A 80 8.10 17.16 -5.05
CA HIS A 80 8.83 15.97 -4.58
C HIS A 80 9.46 15.17 -5.73
N GLY A 81 8.68 14.95 -6.77
CA GLY A 81 9.09 14.39 -8.05
C GLY A 81 8.63 15.30 -9.18
N ASN A 82 8.72 14.84 -10.43
CA ASN A 82 8.10 15.49 -11.60
C ASN A 82 7.56 14.45 -12.59
N GLN A 83 7.38 13.23 -12.14
CA GLN A 83 6.99 12.13 -13.03
C GLN A 83 5.53 12.26 -13.44
N ARG A 84 4.70 12.93 -12.65
CA ARG A 84 3.33 13.26 -13.04
C ARG A 84 3.28 14.28 -14.20
N GLU A 85 4.18 15.25 -14.20
CA GLU A 85 4.37 16.20 -15.30
C GLU A 85 4.90 15.48 -16.55
N GLN A 86 5.87 14.57 -16.38
CA GLN A 86 6.40 13.77 -17.50
C GLN A 86 5.31 12.91 -18.16
N LEU A 87 4.38 12.33 -17.37
CA LEU A 87 3.20 11.65 -17.92
C LEU A 87 2.37 12.58 -18.81
N THR A 88 2.13 13.81 -18.36
CA THR A 88 1.39 14.81 -19.14
C THR A 88 2.12 15.17 -20.42
N GLU A 89 3.43 15.39 -20.36
CA GLU A 89 4.27 15.79 -21.48
C GLU A 89 4.38 14.70 -22.56
N MET A 90 4.54 13.44 -22.16
CA MET A 90 4.64 12.34 -23.12
C MET A 90 3.29 11.83 -23.62
N GLY A 91 2.22 12.07 -22.88
CA GLY A 91 0.88 11.58 -23.14
C GLY A 91 0.62 10.15 -22.69
N GLU A 92 -0.65 9.84 -22.44
CA GLU A 92 -1.11 8.58 -21.82
C GLU A 92 -0.64 7.33 -22.60
N ALA A 93 -0.69 7.34 -23.94
CA ALA A 93 -0.32 6.19 -24.75
C ALA A 93 1.17 5.83 -24.62
N LYS A 94 2.06 6.82 -24.76
CA LYS A 94 3.51 6.61 -24.62
C LYS A 94 3.90 6.24 -23.20
N PHE A 95 3.21 6.81 -22.19
CA PHE A 95 3.41 6.45 -20.80
C PHE A 95 3.06 4.97 -20.54
N ALA A 96 1.91 4.51 -21.05
CA ALA A 96 1.49 3.12 -20.93
C ALA A 96 2.47 2.15 -21.64
N GLU A 97 2.94 2.50 -22.84
CA GLU A 97 3.96 1.73 -23.57
C GLU A 97 5.27 1.66 -22.77
N LEU A 98 5.71 2.77 -22.19
CA LEU A 98 6.92 2.84 -21.39
C LEU A 98 6.82 1.92 -20.16
N LEU A 99 5.72 1.98 -19.43
CA LEU A 99 5.47 1.09 -18.28
C LEU A 99 5.48 -0.38 -18.71
N ALA A 100 4.75 -0.71 -19.79
CA ALA A 100 4.63 -2.08 -20.30
C ALA A 100 6.00 -2.66 -20.71
N SER A 101 6.87 -1.86 -21.33
CA SER A 101 8.23 -2.28 -21.74
C SER A 101 9.13 -2.67 -20.56
N HIS A 102 8.80 -2.18 -19.36
CA HIS A 102 9.49 -2.50 -18.12
C HIS A 102 8.70 -3.42 -17.18
N GLU A 103 7.59 -4.02 -17.65
CA GLU A 103 6.73 -4.91 -16.86
C GLU A 103 6.21 -4.23 -15.58
N CYS A 104 6.00 -2.92 -15.64
CA CYS A 104 5.54 -2.09 -14.54
C CYS A 104 4.12 -1.58 -14.80
N LYS A 105 3.36 -1.33 -13.73
CA LYS A 105 2.00 -0.76 -13.78
C LYS A 105 1.94 0.51 -12.94
N LEU A 106 1.12 1.45 -13.37
CA LEU A 106 0.72 2.57 -12.54
C LEU A 106 -0.32 2.07 -11.53
N GLU A 107 0.03 2.02 -10.27
CA GLU A 107 -0.89 1.54 -9.21
C GLU A 107 -1.26 2.65 -8.22
N CYS A 108 -0.46 3.73 -8.18
CA CYS A 108 -0.72 4.88 -7.35
C CYS A 108 -0.37 6.19 -8.09
N LEU A 109 -1.18 7.22 -7.83
CA LEU A 109 -0.91 8.62 -8.18
C LEU A 109 -0.94 9.45 -6.90
N THR A 110 0.17 10.03 -6.52
CA THR A 110 0.21 10.94 -5.37
C THR A 110 -0.04 12.37 -5.84
N GLN A 111 -1.02 13.07 -5.21
CA GLN A 111 -1.51 14.37 -5.64
C GLN A 111 -1.81 15.32 -4.47
N TYR A 112 -0.79 15.73 -3.72
CA TYR A 112 -0.94 16.72 -2.65
C TYR A 112 -1.36 18.10 -3.13
N PRO A 113 -0.87 18.62 -4.29
CA PRO A 113 -1.25 19.96 -4.73
C PRO A 113 -2.75 20.15 -4.97
N LEU A 114 -3.47 19.08 -5.31
CA LEU A 114 -4.90 19.13 -5.58
C LEU A 114 -5.76 19.03 -4.32
N GLY A 115 -5.21 18.49 -3.25
CA GLY A 115 -5.97 18.17 -2.05
C GLY A 115 -7.12 17.18 -2.30
N PRO A 116 -7.85 16.78 -1.25
CA PRO A 116 -8.84 15.69 -1.36
C PRO A 116 -10.07 16.06 -2.18
N PHE A 117 -10.37 17.35 -2.33
CA PHE A 117 -11.54 17.85 -3.05
C PHE A 117 -11.28 18.24 -4.51
N GLY A 118 -10.02 18.23 -4.94
CA GLY A 118 -9.61 18.63 -6.31
C GLY A 118 -9.31 17.47 -7.27
N LEU A 119 -9.57 16.21 -6.89
CA LEU A 119 -9.08 15.02 -7.58
C LEU A 119 -9.92 14.57 -8.81
N GLY A 120 -10.95 15.32 -9.20
CA GLY A 120 -11.90 14.85 -10.21
C GLY A 120 -11.27 14.40 -11.54
N GLU A 121 -10.40 15.23 -12.13
CA GLU A 121 -9.71 14.88 -13.38
C GLU A 121 -8.66 13.79 -13.16
N GLU A 122 -8.00 13.77 -12.01
CA GLU A 122 -7.01 12.76 -11.66
C GLU A 122 -7.65 11.38 -11.50
N MET A 123 -8.85 11.27 -10.93
CA MET A 123 -9.61 10.02 -10.87
C MET A 123 -9.99 9.51 -12.26
N ARG A 124 -10.35 10.40 -13.20
CA ARG A 124 -10.63 10.01 -14.57
C ARG A 124 -9.39 9.54 -15.31
N LEU A 125 -8.25 10.21 -15.09
CA LEU A 125 -6.95 9.79 -15.61
C LEU A 125 -6.55 8.43 -15.06
N ALA A 126 -6.65 8.25 -13.73
CA ALA A 126 -6.38 6.98 -13.05
C ALA A 126 -7.18 5.83 -13.65
N LYS A 127 -8.48 6.03 -13.86
CA LYS A 127 -9.35 5.04 -14.54
C LYS A 127 -8.84 4.66 -15.93
N ARG A 128 -8.47 5.64 -16.78
CA ARG A 128 -7.98 5.36 -18.14
C ARG A 128 -6.65 4.60 -18.15
N LEU A 129 -5.82 4.82 -17.15
CA LEU A 129 -4.51 4.17 -17.00
C LEU A 129 -4.54 2.89 -16.17
N GLY A 130 -5.70 2.50 -15.63
CA GLY A 130 -5.85 1.32 -14.79
C GLY A 130 -5.25 1.47 -13.38
N CYS A 131 -5.07 2.70 -12.89
CA CYS A 131 -4.56 3.01 -11.57
C CYS A 131 -5.70 2.97 -10.54
N GLY A 132 -5.52 2.18 -9.47
CA GLY A 132 -6.56 1.97 -8.45
C GLY A 132 -6.45 2.89 -7.23
N THR A 133 -5.35 3.62 -7.05
CA THR A 133 -5.11 4.39 -5.83
C THR A 133 -4.68 5.83 -6.13
N ILE A 134 -5.26 6.80 -5.42
CA ILE A 134 -4.76 8.18 -5.40
C ILE A 134 -4.46 8.55 -3.95
N VAL A 135 -3.22 8.97 -3.67
CA VAL A 135 -2.82 9.47 -2.35
C VAL A 135 -2.85 11.00 -2.34
N THR A 136 -3.36 11.57 -1.25
CA THR A 136 -3.33 13.01 -0.99
C THR A 136 -3.36 13.30 0.51
N GLY A 137 -3.16 14.55 0.90
CA GLY A 137 -3.34 15.00 2.29
C GLY A 137 -4.82 15.33 2.60
N SER A 138 -5.17 15.35 3.88
CA SER A 138 -6.53 15.72 4.30
C SER A 138 -6.89 17.18 4.04
N GLY A 139 -5.88 18.07 3.99
CA GLY A 139 -6.15 19.51 4.09
C GLY A 139 -6.81 19.87 5.42
N GLY A 140 -7.57 20.99 5.42
CA GLY A 140 -8.36 21.41 6.57
C GLY A 140 -7.63 22.32 7.55
N PRO A 141 -8.30 22.73 8.66
CA PRO A 141 -7.69 23.57 9.68
C PRO A 141 -6.58 22.82 10.44
N LYS A 142 -5.60 23.59 10.91
CA LYS A 142 -4.45 23.08 11.67
C LYS A 142 -4.61 23.37 13.16
N GLY A 143 -3.96 22.55 13.99
CA GLY A 143 -3.87 22.80 15.43
C GLY A 143 -5.14 22.51 16.21
N LEU A 144 -6.13 21.84 15.61
CA LEU A 144 -7.32 21.38 16.33
C LEU A 144 -6.97 20.19 17.22
N THR A 145 -7.64 20.05 18.35
CA THR A 145 -7.48 18.91 19.26
C THR A 145 -8.81 18.45 19.85
N GLY A 146 -8.84 17.26 20.42
CA GLY A 146 -10.01 16.73 21.16
C GLY A 146 -11.31 16.77 20.35
N GLU A 147 -12.40 17.23 20.98
CA GLU A 147 -13.73 17.21 20.37
C GLU A 147 -13.85 18.14 19.15
N GLU A 148 -13.10 19.25 19.12
CA GLU A 148 -13.09 20.18 18.00
C GLU A 148 -12.48 19.50 16.74
N LEU A 149 -11.37 18.81 16.89
CA LEU A 149 -10.76 18.01 15.81
C LEU A 149 -11.72 16.91 15.34
N LYS A 150 -12.33 16.18 16.27
CA LYS A 150 -13.28 15.11 16.00
C LYS A 150 -14.49 15.60 15.20
N GLN A 151 -15.06 16.73 15.59
CA GLN A 151 -16.18 17.34 14.88
C GLN A 151 -15.78 17.83 13.49
N SER A 152 -14.60 18.47 13.37
CA SER A 152 -14.06 18.93 12.09
C SER A 152 -13.85 17.75 11.14
N LEU A 153 -13.30 16.65 11.63
CA LEU A 153 -13.06 15.43 10.85
C LEU A 153 -14.38 14.79 10.37
N ARG A 154 -15.40 14.76 11.23
CA ARG A 154 -16.72 14.28 10.83
C ARG A 154 -17.33 15.12 9.72
N GLN A 155 -17.27 16.46 9.83
CA GLN A 155 -17.74 17.35 8.78
C GLN A 155 -16.95 17.22 7.49
N TRP A 156 -15.64 17.01 7.60
CA TRP A 156 -14.77 16.76 6.46
C TRP A 156 -15.16 15.45 5.74
N ALA A 157 -15.41 14.37 6.48
CA ALA A 157 -15.85 13.08 5.93
C ALA A 157 -17.20 13.20 5.19
N GLU A 158 -18.14 13.99 5.71
CA GLU A 158 -19.40 14.28 5.02
C GLU A 158 -19.16 15.00 3.67
N LYS A 159 -18.24 15.98 3.64
CA LYS A 159 -17.88 16.70 2.41
C LYS A 159 -17.23 15.81 1.36
N MET A 160 -16.62 14.69 1.77
CA MET A 160 -16.02 13.73 0.83
C MET A 160 -17.06 12.93 0.03
N LYS A 161 -18.30 12.79 0.47
CA LYS A 161 -19.31 11.92 -0.16
C LYS A 161 -19.43 12.08 -1.68
N PRO A 162 -19.62 13.28 -2.26
CA PRO A 162 -19.72 13.43 -3.71
C PRO A 162 -18.43 13.06 -4.46
N HIS A 163 -17.26 13.25 -3.83
CA HIS A 163 -15.99 12.86 -4.39
C HIS A 163 -15.81 11.33 -4.39
N LEU A 164 -16.36 10.65 -3.39
CA LEU A 164 -16.33 9.19 -3.28
C LEU A 164 -17.31 8.50 -4.24
N GLU A 165 -18.41 9.16 -4.61
CA GLU A 165 -19.28 8.69 -5.70
C GLU A 165 -18.53 8.68 -7.03
N LEU A 166 -17.74 9.73 -7.33
CA LEU A 166 -16.89 9.75 -8.51
C LEU A 166 -15.74 8.73 -8.42
N ALA A 167 -15.13 8.57 -7.25
CA ALA A 167 -14.10 7.57 -7.00
C ALA A 167 -14.64 6.14 -7.27
N GLN A 168 -15.87 5.85 -6.83
CA GLN A 168 -16.55 4.59 -7.14
C GLN A 168 -16.78 4.40 -8.64
N GLN A 169 -17.22 5.44 -9.38
CA GLN A 169 -17.41 5.39 -10.82
C GLN A 169 -16.10 5.19 -11.59
N CYS A 170 -15.00 5.67 -11.02
CA CYS A 170 -13.66 5.56 -11.60
C CYS A 170 -12.91 4.29 -11.16
N ASP A 171 -13.45 3.51 -10.23
CA ASP A 171 -12.80 2.37 -9.57
C ASP A 171 -11.49 2.76 -8.86
N VAL A 172 -11.48 3.91 -8.21
CA VAL A 172 -10.33 4.48 -7.50
C VAL A 172 -10.60 4.52 -6.00
N THR A 173 -9.57 4.27 -5.21
CA THR A 173 -9.53 4.52 -3.77
C THR A 173 -8.74 5.80 -3.49
N ILE A 174 -9.32 6.73 -2.74
CA ILE A 174 -8.64 7.95 -2.26
C ILE A 174 -8.05 7.63 -0.91
N ALA A 175 -6.72 7.56 -0.81
CA ALA A 175 -6.00 7.31 0.42
C ALA A 175 -5.47 8.63 0.99
N ILE A 176 -5.86 8.94 2.22
CA ILE A 176 -5.43 10.16 2.93
C ILE A 176 -4.22 9.83 3.77
N GLU A 177 -3.11 10.52 3.50
CA GLU A 177 -1.93 10.39 4.35
C GLU A 177 -2.17 11.05 5.70
N ASN A 178 -1.88 10.31 6.77
CA ASN A 178 -1.73 10.92 8.08
C ASN A 178 -0.43 11.73 8.10
N HIS A 179 -0.54 13.01 8.41
CA HIS A 179 0.58 13.95 8.33
C HIS A 179 0.53 14.94 9.48
N ALA A 180 1.70 15.26 10.04
CA ALA A 180 1.82 16.29 11.08
C ALA A 180 1.18 17.62 10.63
N ASN A 181 0.46 18.27 11.54
CA ASN A 181 -0.29 19.51 11.28
C ASN A 181 -1.40 19.36 10.22
N SER A 182 -2.06 18.22 10.15
CA SER A 182 -3.24 17.96 9.32
C SER A 182 -4.44 17.50 10.17
N LEU A 183 -5.58 17.15 9.56
CA LEU A 183 -6.68 16.56 10.31
C LEU A 183 -6.39 15.13 10.80
N LEU A 184 -5.44 14.45 10.18
CA LEU A 184 -5.00 13.11 10.54
C LEU A 184 -3.57 13.17 11.11
N ASP A 185 -3.37 13.85 12.22
CA ASP A 185 -2.05 14.07 12.80
C ASP A 185 -1.82 13.35 14.15
N SER A 186 -2.79 12.59 14.60
CA SER A 186 -2.73 11.87 15.87
C SER A 186 -3.36 10.47 15.80
N PRO A 187 -3.01 9.55 16.71
CA PRO A 187 -3.63 8.22 16.77
C PRO A 187 -5.16 8.28 16.87
N ASP A 188 -5.68 9.22 17.66
CA ASP A 188 -7.13 9.36 17.84
C ASP A 188 -7.82 9.87 16.58
N SER A 189 -7.23 10.85 15.89
CA SER A 189 -7.81 11.36 14.64
C SER A 189 -7.84 10.29 13.55
N ILE A 190 -6.86 9.40 13.50
CA ILE A 190 -6.81 8.28 12.56
C ILE A 190 -7.91 7.25 12.88
N ARG A 191 -8.15 6.94 14.17
CA ARG A 191 -9.27 6.08 14.59
C ARG A 191 -10.62 6.71 14.24
N TRP A 192 -10.82 7.98 14.56
CA TRP A 192 -12.05 8.70 14.20
C TRP A 192 -12.27 8.77 12.69
N PHE A 193 -11.20 8.91 11.91
CA PHE A 193 -11.30 8.86 10.45
C PHE A 193 -11.86 7.51 9.99
N GLN A 194 -11.38 6.40 10.52
CA GLN A 194 -11.93 5.08 10.21
C GLN A 194 -13.42 4.98 10.56
N ASP A 195 -13.80 5.49 11.75
CA ASP A 195 -15.19 5.45 12.22
C ASP A 195 -16.13 6.31 11.35
N PHE A 196 -15.62 7.43 10.82
CA PHE A 196 -16.45 8.41 10.08
C PHE A 196 -16.37 8.23 8.57
N ARG A 197 -15.47 7.43 8.04
CA ARG A 197 -15.36 7.25 6.59
C ARG A 197 -16.68 6.71 6.01
N PRO A 198 -17.27 7.39 5.01
CA PRO A 198 -18.58 7.01 4.50
C PRO A 198 -18.52 5.91 3.44
N SER A 199 -17.35 5.49 3.00
CA SER A 199 -17.15 4.53 1.92
C SER A 199 -15.78 3.85 2.04
N GLU A 200 -15.67 2.63 1.55
CA GLU A 200 -14.39 1.92 1.42
C GLU A 200 -13.46 2.57 0.37
N ARG A 201 -14.00 3.44 -0.50
CA ARG A 201 -13.20 4.25 -1.44
C ARG A 201 -12.46 5.40 -0.77
N LEU A 202 -12.66 5.61 0.54
CA LEU A 202 -11.86 6.50 1.36
C LEU A 202 -10.99 5.66 2.29
N ALA A 203 -9.67 5.80 2.19
CA ALA A 203 -8.70 4.97 2.88
C ALA A 203 -7.58 5.80 3.51
N ILE A 204 -6.63 5.15 4.14
CA ILE A 204 -5.47 5.74 4.79
C ILE A 204 -4.20 5.36 4.03
N ALA A 205 -3.35 6.34 3.74
CA ALA A 205 -1.94 6.13 3.46
C ALA A 205 -1.19 6.31 4.79
N PHE A 206 -0.84 5.19 5.43
CA PHE A 206 -0.35 5.17 6.80
C PHE A 206 1.15 5.46 6.84
N ALA A 207 1.52 6.60 7.40
CA ALA A 207 2.89 7.09 7.53
C ALA A 207 3.33 7.12 9.01
N PRO A 208 4.02 6.09 9.51
CA PRO A 208 4.45 6.04 10.93
C PRO A 208 5.38 7.19 11.30
N TYR A 209 6.17 7.71 10.35
CA TYR A 209 7.08 8.83 10.55
C TYR A 209 6.42 10.12 11.08
N HIS A 210 5.15 10.34 10.76
CA HIS A 210 4.38 11.51 11.18
C HIS A 210 3.71 11.36 12.56
N LEU A 211 3.89 10.23 13.22
CA LEU A 211 3.30 9.90 14.51
C LEU A 211 4.38 9.82 15.60
N PRO A 212 4.01 9.79 16.90
CA PRO A 212 4.96 9.45 17.95
C PRO A 212 5.66 8.13 17.65
N GLN A 213 6.98 8.09 17.81
CA GLN A 213 7.82 6.94 17.44
C GLN A 213 7.84 5.89 18.57
N ASP A 214 6.64 5.37 18.90
CA ASP A 214 6.40 4.32 19.88
C ASP A 214 5.89 3.08 19.17
N GLU A 215 6.66 2.02 19.14
CA GLU A 215 6.38 0.80 18.39
C GLU A 215 5.10 0.10 18.87
N ALA A 216 4.85 0.10 20.19
CA ALA A 216 3.66 -0.54 20.75
C ALA A 216 2.39 0.23 20.36
N MET A 217 2.43 1.57 20.46
CA MET A 217 1.34 2.44 20.05
C MET A 217 1.08 2.33 18.55
N LEU A 218 2.13 2.39 17.71
CA LEU A 218 2.01 2.27 16.24
C LEU A 218 1.46 0.92 15.82
N SER A 219 1.94 -0.17 16.43
CA SER A 219 1.44 -1.52 16.18
C SER A 219 -0.03 -1.67 16.55
N ALA A 220 -0.44 -1.17 17.73
CA ALA A 220 -1.83 -1.18 18.16
C ALA A 220 -2.72 -0.36 17.19
N LEU A 221 -2.27 0.84 16.82
CA LEU A 221 -3.00 1.71 15.88
C LEU A 221 -3.17 1.03 14.50
N ILE A 222 -2.13 0.38 13.97
CA ILE A 222 -2.24 -0.40 12.74
C ILE A 222 -3.33 -1.46 12.90
N GLY A 223 -3.37 -2.19 14.03
CA GLY A 223 -4.41 -3.18 14.30
C GLY A 223 -5.82 -2.60 14.28
N ASP A 224 -6.00 -1.44 14.90
CA ASP A 224 -7.29 -0.76 14.99
C ASP A 224 -7.80 -0.30 13.61
N VAL A 225 -6.91 0.17 12.72
CA VAL A 225 -7.32 0.82 11.45
C VAL A 225 -6.95 0.01 10.20
N LEU A 226 -6.50 -1.23 10.37
CA LEU A 226 -6.01 -2.07 9.27
C LEU A 226 -6.95 -2.17 8.07
N PRO A 227 -8.28 -2.31 8.23
CA PRO A 227 -9.21 -2.38 7.09
C PRO A 227 -9.25 -1.12 6.24
N SER A 228 -8.72 -0.01 6.78
CA SER A 228 -8.67 1.28 6.09
C SER A 228 -7.30 1.58 5.45
N ILE A 229 -6.26 0.80 5.74
CA ILE A 229 -4.91 1.07 5.20
C ILE A 229 -4.85 0.60 3.75
N GLU A 230 -4.72 1.53 2.81
CA GLU A 230 -4.49 1.27 1.39
C GLU A 230 -3.00 1.27 1.05
N VAL A 231 -2.24 2.20 1.62
CA VAL A 231 -0.78 2.28 1.48
C VAL A 231 -0.15 2.31 2.85
N PHE A 232 0.81 1.45 3.11
CA PHE A 232 1.69 1.50 4.25
C PHE A 232 3.04 2.05 3.81
N TYR A 233 3.38 3.25 4.26
CA TYR A 233 4.70 3.81 4.05
C TYR A 233 5.70 3.15 5.00
N ALA A 234 6.59 2.34 4.44
CA ALA A 234 7.74 1.83 5.16
C ALA A 234 8.75 2.97 5.34
N TRP A 235 8.45 3.85 6.29
CA TRP A 235 9.15 5.11 6.59
C TRP A 235 9.61 5.09 8.05
N GLN A 236 10.87 4.75 8.27
CA GLN A 236 11.38 4.34 9.58
C GLN A 236 11.75 5.55 10.47
N HIS A 237 12.95 5.97 10.54
CA HIS A 237 13.62 7.01 11.33
C HIS A 237 13.80 6.70 12.84
N GLY A 238 12.78 6.81 13.70
CA GLY A 238 12.84 6.64 15.15
C GLY A 238 12.83 7.93 15.98
N LYS A 239 12.94 9.12 15.33
CA LYS A 239 12.71 10.43 15.96
C LYS A 239 11.46 11.13 15.39
N GLY A 240 10.95 10.65 14.25
CA GLY A 240 9.82 11.24 13.55
C GLY A 240 10.11 12.65 12.99
N CYS A 241 9.03 13.34 12.59
CA CYS A 241 9.11 14.63 11.89
C CYS A 241 8.89 15.86 12.80
N MET A 242 8.59 15.66 14.09
CA MET A 242 8.23 16.78 14.99
C MET A 242 9.40 17.70 15.35
N GLN A 243 10.63 17.26 15.12
CA GLN A 243 11.84 18.03 15.33
C GLN A 243 12.69 18.03 14.06
N ALA A 244 13.29 19.16 13.73
CA ALA A 244 14.25 19.24 12.63
C ALA A 244 15.44 18.29 12.91
N GLN A 245 15.78 17.47 11.93
CA GLN A 245 16.89 16.55 12.01
C GLN A 245 18.07 17.03 11.17
N PRO A 246 19.31 16.75 11.59
CA PRO A 246 20.49 17.09 10.78
C PRO A 246 20.49 16.30 9.46
N LYS A 247 21.15 16.85 8.43
CA LYS A 247 21.16 16.27 7.08
C LYS A 247 21.75 14.85 7.04
N GLU A 248 22.74 14.58 7.88
CA GLU A 248 23.39 13.26 8.03
C GLU A 248 22.44 12.18 8.54
N ASP A 249 21.39 12.54 9.27
CA ASP A 249 20.36 11.62 9.78
C ASP A 249 19.26 11.34 8.74
N GLU A 250 19.27 12.01 7.59
CA GLU A 250 18.17 11.94 6.61
C GLU A 250 17.90 10.51 6.13
N GLN A 251 18.96 9.72 5.90
CA GLN A 251 18.82 8.34 5.45
C GLN A 251 18.33 7.35 6.54
N LEU A 252 18.24 7.77 7.81
CA LEU A 252 17.57 7.00 8.86
C LEU A 252 16.07 6.84 8.58
N GLN A 253 15.52 7.62 7.69
CA GLN A 253 14.14 7.48 7.22
C GLN A 253 13.91 6.18 6.43
N LEU A 254 14.96 5.61 5.83
CA LEU A 254 14.86 4.37 5.05
C LEU A 254 14.76 3.13 5.95
N PRO A 255 13.92 2.14 5.61
CA PRO A 255 13.84 0.86 6.30
C PRO A 255 15.19 0.15 6.42
N GLY A 256 15.50 -0.33 7.62
CA GLY A 256 16.79 -0.96 7.95
C GLY A 256 17.90 0.01 8.36
N ARG A 257 17.64 1.32 8.38
CA ARG A 257 18.60 2.35 8.76
C ARG A 257 18.19 3.15 9.99
N GLY A 258 16.90 3.33 10.21
CA GLY A 258 16.35 4.05 11.37
C GLY A 258 16.26 3.20 12.63
N ASN A 259 16.03 3.87 13.77
CA ASN A 259 15.99 3.24 15.10
C ASN A 259 14.59 2.72 15.49
N LEU A 260 13.53 3.11 14.79
CA LEU A 260 12.19 2.57 15.03
C LEU A 260 12.17 1.09 14.66
N ASP A 261 11.83 0.21 15.59
CA ASP A 261 11.70 -1.22 15.28
C ASP A 261 10.43 -1.47 14.43
N PHE A 262 10.62 -1.92 13.20
CA PHE A 262 9.53 -2.25 12.30
C PHE A 262 8.95 -3.65 12.51
N ALA A 263 9.60 -4.51 13.30
CA ALA A 263 9.12 -5.88 13.49
C ALA A 263 7.69 -5.95 14.05
N PRO A 264 7.32 -5.21 15.13
CA PRO A 264 5.93 -5.23 15.62
C PRO A 264 4.92 -4.64 14.64
N LEU A 265 5.30 -3.63 13.84
CA LEU A 265 4.43 -3.02 12.84
C LEU A 265 4.12 -4.00 11.70
N LEU A 266 5.15 -4.62 11.14
CA LEU A 266 5.02 -5.60 10.06
C LEU A 266 4.33 -6.89 10.54
N ALA A 267 4.58 -7.31 11.79
CA ALA A 267 3.87 -8.42 12.41
C ALA A 267 2.36 -8.16 12.49
N GLN A 268 1.95 -6.95 12.86
CA GLN A 268 0.54 -6.57 12.93
C GLN A 268 -0.12 -6.52 11.56
N LEU A 269 0.56 -5.97 10.54
CA LEU A 269 0.09 -6.00 9.16
C LEU A 269 -0.08 -7.45 8.67
N LYS A 270 0.91 -8.31 8.93
CA LYS A 270 0.89 -9.73 8.55
C LYS A 270 -0.22 -10.50 9.26
N LYS A 271 -0.37 -10.32 10.59
CA LYS A 271 -1.43 -10.91 11.39
C LYS A 271 -2.82 -10.57 10.88
N GLY A 272 -3.01 -9.33 10.45
CA GLY A 272 -4.26 -8.85 9.85
C GLY A 272 -4.42 -9.18 8.36
N ALA A 273 -3.56 -10.03 7.80
CA ALA A 273 -3.59 -10.43 6.39
C ALA A 273 -3.59 -9.27 5.39
N TYR A 274 -2.80 -8.21 5.69
CA TYR A 274 -2.67 -7.05 4.82
C TYR A 274 -2.22 -7.43 3.40
N ARG A 275 -2.90 -6.92 2.37
CA ARG A 275 -2.69 -7.23 0.95
C ARG A 275 -2.58 -6.00 0.07
N ARG A 276 -2.59 -4.81 0.67
CA ARG A 276 -2.46 -3.54 -0.02
C ARG A 276 -0.99 -3.17 -0.23
N TRP A 277 -0.69 -1.93 -0.54
CA TRP A 277 0.63 -1.50 -0.95
C TRP A 277 1.57 -1.21 0.23
N THR A 278 2.79 -1.69 0.14
CA THR A 278 3.91 -1.31 1.02
C THR A 278 4.91 -0.52 0.20
N GLU A 279 5.13 0.73 0.56
CA GLU A 279 5.99 1.66 -0.15
C GLU A 279 7.19 2.04 0.70
N VAL A 280 8.42 1.73 0.24
CA VAL A 280 9.64 2.26 0.85
C VAL A 280 9.66 3.75 0.62
N PHE A 281 9.81 4.53 1.69
CA PHE A 281 9.66 5.96 1.61
C PHE A 281 10.65 6.74 2.46
N MET A 282 11.04 7.91 1.98
CA MET A 282 11.70 8.99 2.70
C MET A 282 11.52 10.32 1.95
N HIS A 283 11.70 11.40 2.67
CA HIS A 283 11.77 12.73 2.06
C HIS A 283 13.19 13.26 2.11
N PRO A 284 13.88 13.39 0.95
CA PRO A 284 15.14 14.11 0.88
C PRO A 284 14.94 15.63 1.05
N PHE A 285 15.95 16.31 1.52
CA PHE A 285 15.99 17.76 1.54
C PHE A 285 17.23 18.26 0.77
N PRO A 286 17.07 19.24 -0.16
CA PRO A 286 15.79 19.87 -0.61
C PRO A 286 14.88 18.89 -1.34
N ARG A 287 13.59 19.24 -1.51
CA ARG A 287 12.64 18.44 -2.29
C ARG A 287 13.01 18.41 -3.77
N GLY A 288 12.66 17.33 -4.47
CA GLY A 288 12.91 17.19 -5.91
C GLY A 288 14.34 16.74 -6.27
N VAL A 289 15.16 16.40 -5.27
CA VAL A 289 16.46 15.73 -5.49
C VAL A 289 16.31 14.23 -5.23
N PRO A 290 17.12 13.37 -5.87
CA PRO A 290 17.19 11.95 -5.53
C PRO A 290 17.71 11.73 -4.10
N ILE A 291 17.38 10.60 -3.48
CA ILE A 291 17.83 10.22 -2.12
C ILE A 291 19.33 9.90 -2.02
N ALA A 292 20.01 9.83 -3.16
CA ALA A 292 21.47 9.74 -3.29
C ALA A 292 21.90 10.47 -4.56
N GLU A 293 23.19 10.79 -4.68
CA GLU A 293 23.72 11.56 -5.80
C GLU A 293 23.60 10.85 -7.15
N ARG A 294 23.67 9.50 -7.15
CA ARG A 294 23.63 8.69 -8.37
C ARG A 294 22.52 7.66 -8.30
N LEU A 295 21.90 7.36 -9.44
CA LEU A 295 20.78 6.43 -9.52
C LEU A 295 21.14 4.98 -9.16
N ASP A 296 22.41 4.56 -9.35
CA ASP A 296 22.85 3.25 -8.88
C ASP A 296 22.87 3.18 -7.35
N GLN A 297 23.32 4.24 -6.66
CA GLN A 297 23.23 4.35 -5.19
C GLN A 297 21.77 4.38 -4.69
N VAL A 298 20.87 5.08 -5.39
CA VAL A 298 19.43 5.02 -5.10
C VAL A 298 18.94 3.57 -5.21
N SER A 299 19.33 2.86 -6.27
CA SER A 299 18.97 1.46 -6.47
C SER A 299 19.47 0.55 -5.33
N GLU A 300 20.71 0.73 -4.87
CA GLU A 300 21.30 -0.01 -3.76
C GLU A 300 20.57 0.25 -2.44
N LEU A 301 20.27 1.52 -2.13
CA LEU A 301 19.51 1.89 -0.94
C LEU A 301 18.11 1.26 -0.93
N LEU A 302 17.43 1.31 -2.07
CA LEU A 302 16.09 0.70 -2.22
C LEU A 302 16.13 -0.82 -2.14
N ALA A 303 17.16 -1.47 -2.73
CA ALA A 303 17.36 -2.91 -2.62
C ALA A 303 17.55 -3.34 -1.16
N ALA A 304 18.39 -2.62 -0.41
CA ALA A 304 18.64 -2.89 1.01
C ALA A 304 17.37 -2.69 1.86
N SER A 305 16.63 -1.59 1.63
CA SER A 305 15.40 -1.29 2.36
C SER A 305 14.29 -2.28 2.07
N LYS A 306 14.12 -2.66 0.80
CA LYS A 306 13.17 -3.71 0.41
C LYS A 306 13.52 -5.05 1.07
N ALA A 307 14.79 -5.44 1.02
CA ALA A 307 15.26 -6.68 1.64
C ALA A 307 15.01 -6.69 3.16
N TYR A 308 15.24 -5.58 3.84
CA TYR A 308 14.92 -5.44 5.27
C TYR A 308 13.42 -5.65 5.54
N VAL A 309 12.54 -5.00 4.76
CA VAL A 309 11.08 -5.16 4.91
C VAL A 309 10.68 -6.62 4.68
N ASP A 310 11.18 -7.26 3.62
CA ASP A 310 10.87 -8.64 3.29
C ASP A 310 11.36 -9.62 4.37
N GLN A 311 12.58 -9.45 4.85
CA GLN A 311 13.15 -10.30 5.92
C GLN A 311 12.39 -10.13 7.23
N THR A 312 12.08 -8.89 7.62
CA THR A 312 11.32 -8.60 8.84
C THR A 312 9.91 -9.16 8.74
N TRP A 313 9.25 -9.02 7.59
CA TRP A 313 7.94 -9.63 7.33
C TRP A 313 7.98 -11.15 7.47
N ASN A 314 8.99 -11.79 6.88
CA ASN A 314 9.11 -13.25 6.91
C ASN A 314 9.38 -13.80 8.30
N SER A 315 10.19 -13.07 9.10
CA SER A 315 10.52 -13.45 10.49
C SER A 315 9.41 -13.10 11.48
N ALA A 316 8.44 -12.26 11.11
CA ALA A 316 7.37 -11.84 12.01
C ALA A 316 6.48 -13.03 12.39
N SER A 317 6.39 -13.31 13.70
CA SER A 317 5.46 -14.30 14.26
C SER A 317 4.04 -13.73 14.26
N THR A 318 3.08 -14.55 13.89
CA THR A 318 1.64 -14.20 13.86
C THR A 318 0.88 -14.72 15.08
N ASN A 319 1.62 -15.06 16.16
CA ASN A 319 1.05 -15.59 17.40
C ASN A 319 0.17 -14.56 18.12
#